data_c397df7527041055279a7849551e285a
#
_entry.id   c397df7527041055279a7849551e285a
#
_cell.length_a   1.000
_cell.length_b   1.000
_cell.length_c   1.000
_cell.angle_alpha   90.00
_cell.angle_beta   90.00
_cell.angle_gamma   90.00
#
_symmetry.space_group_name_H-M   'P 1'
#
loop_
_entity.id
_entity.type
_entity.pdbx_description
1 polymer ?
#
loop_
_entity_poly.entity_id
_entity_poly.type
_entity_poly.pdbx_seq_one_letter_code
_entity_poly.pdbx_strand_id
1 'polypeptide(L)'
;MVPASDSTSDRWTYPPFSGHYDGKFIWGRGSADDKCNVIAKLSAFEALLEADFKPTRTFILALGFDEESGDNGGYGARCLADRLLQIYGENGVEISVR
;
A
#
# COMPACT_ATOMS: atom_id res chain seq x y z
N MET A 1 -6.26 1.65 -3.53
CA MET A 1 -6.63 3.10 -3.58
C MET A 1 -7.41 3.39 -4.85
N VAL A 2 -8.60 3.96 -4.73
CA VAL A 2 -9.47 4.35 -5.85
C VAL A 2 -8.93 5.63 -6.50
N PRO A 3 -8.87 5.74 -7.83
CA PRO A 3 -8.47 6.97 -8.51
C PRO A 3 -9.47 8.11 -8.26
N ALA A 4 -9.01 9.34 -8.33
CA ALA A 4 -9.87 10.52 -8.36
C ALA A 4 -10.22 10.84 -9.83
N SER A 5 -11.51 10.99 -10.12
CA SER A 5 -11.98 11.35 -11.46
C SER A 5 -11.95 12.87 -11.63
N ASP A 6 -11.54 13.34 -12.80
CA ASP A 6 -11.59 14.76 -13.16
C ASP A 6 -13.02 15.32 -13.09
N SER A 7 -14.02 14.48 -13.39
CA SER A 7 -15.44 14.86 -13.31
C SER A 7 -15.95 15.14 -11.89
N THR A 8 -15.14 14.86 -10.87
CA THR A 8 -15.47 15.11 -9.47
C THR A 8 -14.53 16.13 -8.81
N SER A 9 -13.67 16.78 -9.59
CA SER A 9 -12.66 17.72 -9.07
C SER A 9 -13.27 18.88 -8.28
N ASP A 10 -14.43 19.36 -8.68
CA ASP A 10 -15.20 20.44 -8.05
C ASP A 10 -15.87 20.06 -6.72
N ARG A 11 -15.95 18.77 -6.40
CA ARG A 11 -16.51 18.26 -5.14
C ARG A 11 -15.48 18.16 -4.02
N TRP A 12 -14.22 18.40 -4.31
CA TRP A 12 -13.14 18.30 -3.31
C TRP A 12 -12.93 19.67 -2.65
N THR A 13 -12.92 19.69 -1.32
CA THR A 13 -12.56 20.91 -0.56
C THR A 13 -11.14 21.36 -0.85
N TYR A 14 -10.23 20.40 -1.04
CA TYR A 14 -8.86 20.61 -1.49
C TYR A 14 -8.56 19.64 -2.64
N PRO A 15 -7.70 19.98 -3.59
CA PRO A 15 -7.38 19.09 -4.70
C PRO A 15 -6.97 17.68 -4.22
N PRO A 16 -7.49 16.61 -4.87
CA PRO A 16 -7.34 15.23 -4.36
C PRO A 16 -5.89 14.74 -4.24
N PHE A 17 -4.95 15.38 -4.91
CA PHE A 17 -3.54 15.03 -4.88
C PHE A 17 -2.65 16.11 -4.24
N SER A 18 -3.25 17.10 -3.57
CA SER A 18 -2.51 18.20 -2.95
C SER A 18 -1.77 17.80 -1.66
N GLY A 19 -2.28 16.79 -0.95
CA GLY A 19 -1.74 16.46 0.38
C GLY A 19 -1.91 17.61 1.38
N HIS A 20 -2.93 18.45 1.20
CA HIS A 20 -3.12 19.64 2.03
C HIS A 20 -3.26 19.27 3.51
N TYR A 21 -2.50 19.96 4.37
CA TYR A 21 -2.61 19.84 5.82
C TYR A 21 -3.22 21.11 6.41
N ASP A 22 -4.37 20.98 7.08
CA ASP A 22 -5.13 22.10 7.64
C ASP A 22 -4.80 22.41 9.11
N GLY A 23 -3.78 21.75 9.66
CA GLY A 23 -3.40 21.80 11.07
C GLY A 23 -3.93 20.63 11.89
N LYS A 24 -4.85 19.82 11.34
CA LYS A 24 -5.44 18.68 12.01
C LYS A 24 -5.54 17.45 11.11
N PHE A 25 -5.91 17.62 9.85
CA PHE A 25 -6.12 16.55 8.90
C PHE A 25 -5.25 16.72 7.65
N ILE A 26 -4.84 15.59 7.07
CA ILE A 26 -4.25 15.55 5.74
C ILE A 26 -5.34 15.20 4.75
N TRP A 27 -5.60 16.12 3.83
CA TRP A 27 -6.63 16.01 2.81
C TRP A 27 -6.05 15.47 1.52
N GLY A 28 -6.66 14.43 1.00
CA GLY A 28 -6.25 13.87 -0.29
C GLY A 28 -6.76 12.47 -0.54
N ARG A 29 -6.75 12.07 -1.81
CA ARG A 29 -7.07 10.71 -2.21
C ARG A 29 -6.03 9.75 -1.64
N GLY A 30 -6.51 8.73 -0.92
CA GLY A 30 -5.65 7.71 -0.29
C GLY A 30 -5.03 8.14 1.04
N SER A 31 -5.36 9.33 1.60
CA SER A 31 -4.85 9.76 2.89
C SER A 31 -5.33 8.86 4.04
N ALA A 32 -6.54 8.34 3.97
CA ALA A 32 -7.08 7.37 4.92
C ALA A 32 -7.00 5.94 4.38
N ASP A 33 -7.24 5.75 3.08
CA ASP A 33 -7.26 4.44 2.43
C ASP A 33 -6.45 4.46 1.13
N ASP A 34 -5.22 3.99 1.17
CA ASP A 34 -4.48 3.45 2.30
C ASP A 34 -2.98 3.80 2.20
N LYS A 35 -2.66 5.00 1.69
CA LYS A 35 -1.27 5.46 1.61
C LYS A 35 -0.59 5.54 2.99
N CYS A 36 -1.38 5.82 4.05
CA CYS A 36 -0.85 5.91 5.39
C CYS A 36 -0.18 4.58 5.83
N ASN A 37 -0.79 3.43 5.55
CA ASN A 37 -0.20 2.14 5.87
C ASN A 37 1.01 1.81 4.99
N VAL A 38 0.97 2.18 3.70
CA VAL A 38 2.14 2.00 2.82
C VAL A 38 3.33 2.80 3.34
N ILE A 39 3.12 4.08 3.64
CA ILE A 39 4.18 4.95 4.16
C ILE A 39 4.65 4.50 5.54
N ALA A 40 3.74 4.10 6.44
CA ALA A 40 4.11 3.59 7.76
C ALA A 40 5.00 2.34 7.67
N LYS A 41 4.69 1.40 6.76
CA LYS A 41 5.52 0.22 6.51
C LYS A 41 6.90 0.60 5.99
N LEU A 42 6.99 1.52 5.01
CA LEU A 42 8.26 1.99 4.46
C LEU A 42 9.10 2.68 5.54
N SER A 43 8.51 3.57 6.33
CA SER A 43 9.20 4.26 7.42
C SER A 43 9.68 3.28 8.52
N ALA A 44 8.91 2.24 8.82
CA ALA A 44 9.34 1.20 9.73
C ALA A 44 10.56 0.43 9.20
N PHE A 45 10.59 0.09 7.90
CA PHE A 45 11.76 -0.51 7.28
C PHE A 45 12.97 0.41 7.31
N GLU A 46 12.79 1.69 7.00
CA GLU A 46 13.86 2.69 7.06
C GLU A 46 14.46 2.76 8.47
N ALA A 47 13.64 2.89 9.50
CA ALA A 47 14.09 2.93 10.89
C ALA A 47 14.83 1.64 11.32
N LEU A 48 14.39 0.48 10.85
CA LEU A 48 15.09 -0.79 11.12
C LEU A 48 16.46 -0.83 10.42
N LEU A 49 16.55 -0.34 9.20
CA LEU A 49 17.82 -0.28 8.47
C LEU A 49 18.80 0.72 9.11
N GLU A 50 18.32 1.89 9.54
CA GLU A 50 19.13 2.88 10.27
C GLU A 50 19.66 2.34 11.60
N ALA A 51 18.87 1.48 12.26
CA ALA A 51 19.28 0.78 13.49
C ALA A 51 20.21 -0.42 13.25
N ASP A 52 20.67 -0.65 12.00
CA ASP A 52 21.45 -1.84 11.59
C ASP A 52 20.79 -3.18 12.00
N PHE A 53 19.45 -3.19 12.03
CA PHE A 53 18.70 -4.40 12.34
C PHE A 53 18.91 -5.46 11.25
N LYS A 54 19.29 -6.65 11.66
CA LYS A 54 19.52 -7.80 10.76
C LYS A 54 18.49 -8.88 11.02
N PRO A 55 17.46 -8.96 10.19
CA PRO A 55 16.44 -9.99 10.36
C PRO A 55 17.02 -11.39 10.11
N THR A 56 16.54 -12.36 10.88
CA THR A 56 16.85 -13.77 10.66
C THR A 56 16.08 -14.38 9.51
N ARG A 57 15.04 -13.69 9.04
CA ARG A 57 14.17 -14.08 7.92
C ARG A 57 14.05 -12.95 6.92
N THR A 58 13.78 -13.26 5.66
CA THR A 58 13.55 -12.28 4.62
C THR A 58 12.23 -11.56 4.84
N PHE A 59 12.27 -10.22 4.80
CA PHE A 59 11.06 -9.41 4.68
C PHE A 59 10.73 -9.17 3.21
N ILE A 60 9.46 -9.33 2.87
CA ILE A 60 8.95 -9.09 1.52
C ILE A 60 7.87 -8.03 1.60
N LEU A 61 8.09 -6.91 0.91
CA LEU A 61 7.06 -5.89 0.73
C LEU A 61 6.38 -6.14 -0.63
N ALA A 62 5.17 -6.70 -0.59
CA ALA A 62 4.37 -6.98 -1.77
C ALA A 62 3.26 -5.94 -1.87
N LEU A 63 3.31 -5.09 -2.89
CA LEU A 63 2.33 -4.04 -3.15
C LEU A 63 1.51 -4.41 -4.38
N GLY A 64 0.22 -4.64 -4.16
CA GLY A 64 -0.74 -4.96 -5.20
C GLY A 64 -1.44 -3.73 -5.76
N PHE A 65 -2.35 -3.96 -6.67
CA PHE A 65 -3.24 -2.98 -7.27
C PHE A 65 -4.63 -3.60 -7.45
N ASP A 66 -5.62 -2.82 -7.86
CA ASP A 66 -6.99 -3.24 -8.21
C ASP A 66 -7.82 -3.92 -7.11
N GLU A 67 -7.44 -3.79 -5.85
CA GLU A 67 -8.14 -4.42 -4.73
C GLU A 67 -9.61 -4.00 -4.68
N GLU A 68 -9.91 -2.72 -4.97
CA GLU A 68 -11.25 -2.15 -4.93
C GLU A 68 -12.04 -2.24 -6.27
N SER A 69 -11.59 -3.05 -7.20
CA SER A 69 -12.22 -3.14 -8.55
C SER A 69 -13.43 -4.08 -8.60
N GLY A 70 -14.01 -4.45 -7.46
CA GLY A 70 -15.18 -5.32 -7.36
C GLY A 70 -14.91 -6.73 -7.86
N ASP A 71 -15.92 -7.35 -8.53
CA ASP A 71 -15.86 -8.75 -9.00
C ASP A 71 -14.73 -9.02 -10.00
N ASN A 72 -14.24 -7.98 -10.66
CA ASN A 72 -13.11 -8.06 -11.59
C ASN A 72 -11.75 -7.72 -10.93
N GLY A 73 -11.75 -7.38 -9.64
CA GLY A 73 -10.56 -7.04 -8.87
C GLY A 73 -9.74 -8.25 -8.45
N GLY A 74 -8.64 -7.97 -7.73
CA GLY A 74 -7.76 -9.01 -7.19
C GLY A 74 -6.79 -9.61 -8.21
N TYR A 75 -6.70 -9.07 -9.42
CA TYR A 75 -5.70 -9.50 -10.40
C TYR A 75 -4.29 -9.24 -9.89
N GLY A 76 -4.07 -8.07 -9.30
CA GLY A 76 -2.80 -7.73 -8.67
C GLY A 76 -2.42 -8.68 -7.54
N ALA A 77 -3.38 -9.04 -6.67
CA ALA A 77 -3.15 -10.00 -5.60
C ALA A 77 -2.82 -11.40 -6.13
N ARG A 78 -3.52 -11.85 -7.19
CA ARG A 78 -3.21 -13.15 -7.82
C ARG A 78 -1.83 -13.17 -8.44
N CYS A 79 -1.45 -12.14 -9.21
CA CYS A 79 -0.10 -12.04 -9.78
C CYS A 79 0.99 -12.06 -8.71
N LEU A 80 0.77 -11.38 -7.59
CA LEU A 80 1.70 -11.42 -6.46
C LEU A 80 1.78 -12.81 -5.83
N ALA A 81 0.63 -13.47 -5.59
CA ALA A 81 0.57 -14.81 -5.03
C ALA A 81 1.29 -15.83 -5.94
N ASP A 82 0.99 -15.81 -7.23
CA ASP A 82 1.64 -16.67 -8.23
C ASP A 82 3.17 -16.45 -8.25
N ARG A 83 3.58 -15.18 -8.19
CA ARG A 83 5.00 -14.84 -8.17
C ARG A 83 5.71 -15.29 -6.92
N LEU A 84 5.09 -15.11 -5.75
CA LEU A 84 5.62 -15.59 -4.47
C LEU A 84 5.73 -17.12 -4.47
N LEU A 85 4.70 -17.82 -4.97
CA LEU A 85 4.70 -19.28 -5.10
C LEU A 85 5.84 -19.77 -6.02
N GLN A 86 6.06 -19.10 -7.16
CA GLN A 86 7.15 -19.42 -8.08
C GLN A 86 8.53 -19.26 -7.46
N ILE A 87 8.71 -18.22 -6.63
CA ILE A 87 10.03 -17.91 -6.03
C ILE A 87 10.31 -18.77 -4.79
N TYR A 88 9.31 -18.93 -3.94
CA TYR A 88 9.49 -19.49 -2.60
C TYR A 88 8.86 -20.89 -2.43
N GLY A 89 8.04 -21.33 -3.37
CA GLY A 89 7.33 -22.60 -3.31
C GLY A 89 6.13 -22.59 -2.35
N GLU A 90 5.47 -23.75 -2.23
CA GLU A 90 4.39 -23.95 -1.27
C GLU A 90 4.92 -23.78 0.15
N ASN A 91 4.16 -23.07 0.99
CA ASN A 91 4.53 -22.73 2.38
C ASN A 91 5.82 -21.89 2.50
N GLY A 92 6.29 -21.27 1.43
CA GLY A 92 7.49 -20.42 1.43
C GLY A 92 7.31 -19.08 2.14
N VAL A 93 6.07 -18.64 2.41
CA VAL A 93 5.74 -17.44 3.20
C VAL A 93 5.10 -17.87 4.52
N GLU A 94 5.74 -17.53 5.64
CA GLU A 94 5.29 -17.99 6.96
C GLU A 94 4.23 -17.07 7.58
N ILE A 95 4.39 -15.74 7.44
CA ILE A 95 3.49 -14.74 8.02
C ILE A 95 3.15 -13.71 6.97
N SER A 96 1.88 -13.39 6.83
CA SER A 96 1.39 -12.26 6.04
C SER A 96 0.69 -11.26 6.95
N VAL A 97 1.06 -9.98 6.82
CA VAL A 97 0.44 -8.85 7.53
C VAL A 97 -0.18 -7.91 6.50
N ARG A 98 -1.45 -7.59 6.69
CA ARG A 98 -2.20 -6.67 5.83
C ARG A 98 -2.28 -5.27 6.43
#